data_67715e2bbe42c435b1db6975946764c3
#
_entry.id   67715e2bbe42c435b1db6975946764c3
#
_cell.length_a   1.000
_cell.length_b   1.000
_cell.length_c   1.000
_cell.angle_alpha   90.00
_cell.angle_beta   90.00
_cell.angle_gamma   90.00
#
_symmetry.space_group_name_H-M   'P 1'
#
loop_
_entity.id
_entity.type
_entity.pdbx_description
1 polymer ?
#
loop_
_entity_poly.entity_id
_entity_poly.type
_entity_poly.pdbx_seq_one_letter_code
_entity_poly.pdbx_strand_id
1 'polypeptide(L)'
;KDKKYDDLDSYFCFPFSYNDHKDIKTAMNTRELKKLLKKLRKELPRDHSHKDWKKMNVKILNEGIALVNAMYSRIDKNNSNYFTGAAMYSFRKVENKWKIFSITPFKPYNYFEFE
;
A
#
# COMPACT_ATOMS: atom_id res chain seq x y z
N LYS A 1 -14.74 14.44 -3.53
CA LYS A 1 -13.46 14.83 -3.08
C LYS A 1 -12.77 13.87 -2.14
N ASP A 2 -13.47 13.47 -1.12
CA ASP A 2 -12.96 12.45 -0.21
C ASP A 2 -13.40 11.06 -0.59
N LYS A 3 -13.93 10.89 -1.79
CA LYS A 3 -14.44 9.61 -2.23
C LYS A 3 -13.41 8.51 -2.18
N LYS A 4 -12.14 8.85 -2.42
CA LYS A 4 -11.08 7.85 -2.39
C LYS A 4 -10.88 7.26 -0.99
N TYR A 5 -11.49 7.85 0.03
CA TYR A 5 -11.40 7.35 1.40
C TYR A 5 -12.71 6.76 1.91
N ASP A 6 -13.73 6.68 1.06
CA ASP A 6 -15.05 6.30 1.52
C ASP A 6 -15.18 4.83 1.88
N ASP A 7 -14.54 3.95 1.15
CA ASP A 7 -14.71 2.51 1.33
C ASP A 7 -13.49 1.85 1.94
N LEU A 8 -12.77 2.56 2.81
CA LEU A 8 -11.54 2.02 3.38
C LEU A 8 -11.76 0.71 4.12
N ASP A 9 -12.88 0.57 4.82
CA ASP A 9 -13.16 -0.65 5.55
C ASP A 9 -13.48 -1.83 4.64
N SER A 10 -13.72 -1.58 3.36
CA SER A 10 -13.90 -2.66 2.38
C SER A 10 -12.57 -3.25 1.93
N TYR A 11 -11.49 -2.49 2.03
CA TYR A 11 -10.18 -2.90 1.51
C TYR A 11 -9.13 -3.11 2.59
N PHE A 12 -9.37 -2.60 3.79
CA PHE A 12 -8.42 -2.67 4.90
C PHE A 12 -9.06 -3.32 6.10
N CYS A 13 -8.25 -4.00 6.91
CA CYS A 13 -8.71 -4.48 8.21
C CYS A 13 -7.75 -4.02 9.29
N PHE A 14 -8.18 -4.12 10.53
CA PHE A 14 -7.49 -3.49 11.65
C PHE A 14 -7.11 -4.52 12.70
N PRO A 15 -6.03 -4.32 13.43
CA PRO A 15 -5.14 -3.16 13.32
C PRO A 15 -4.35 -3.18 12.03
N PHE A 16 -4.15 -2.02 11.44
CA PHE A 16 -3.36 -1.87 10.23
C PHE A 16 -2.02 -1.25 10.57
N SER A 17 -0.95 -1.66 9.89
CA SER A 17 0.36 -1.05 10.08
C SER A 17 1.00 -0.67 8.76
N TYR A 18 1.70 0.46 8.79
CA TYR A 18 2.51 0.95 7.69
C TYR A 18 3.95 1.00 8.20
N ASN A 19 4.80 0.17 7.64
CA ASN A 19 6.15 -0.06 8.18
C ASN A 19 7.19 0.52 7.25
N ASP A 20 7.61 1.75 7.48
CA ASP A 20 8.70 2.31 6.70
C ASP A 20 10.01 2.14 7.48
N HIS A 21 11.10 2.64 6.90
CA HIS A 21 12.42 2.43 7.50
C HIS A 21 12.63 3.23 8.79
N LYS A 22 11.75 4.16 9.10
CA LYS A 22 11.91 5.01 10.29
C LYS A 22 11.13 4.51 11.47
N ASP A 23 9.89 4.09 11.26
CA ASP A 23 9.03 3.67 12.36
C ASP A 23 7.85 2.88 11.82
N ILE A 24 7.02 2.46 12.73
CA ILE A 24 5.76 1.77 12.42
C ILE A 24 4.62 2.73 12.74
N LYS A 25 3.78 2.96 11.75
CA LYS A 25 2.59 3.76 11.93
C LYS A 25 1.38 2.83 11.92
N THR A 26 0.49 2.98 12.88
CA THR A 26 -0.64 2.08 13.02
C THR A 26 -1.96 2.83 12.94
N ALA A 27 -3.00 2.10 12.55
CA ALA A 27 -4.37 2.61 12.56
C ALA A 27 -5.26 1.51 13.12
N MET A 28 -6.07 1.84 14.10
CA MET A 28 -6.93 0.89 14.77
C MET A 28 -8.35 0.90 14.22
N ASN A 29 -8.67 1.89 13.41
CA ASN A 29 -10.01 2.03 12.83
C ASN A 29 -9.95 2.89 11.57
N THR A 30 -11.08 3.01 10.90
CA THR A 30 -11.16 3.75 9.64
C THR A 30 -10.77 5.22 9.79
N ARG A 31 -11.14 5.84 10.89
CA ARG A 31 -10.82 7.25 11.10
C ARG A 31 -9.32 7.47 11.18
N GLU A 32 -8.63 6.61 11.94
CA GLU A 32 -7.18 6.70 12.06
C GLU A 32 -6.48 6.38 10.74
N LEU A 33 -7.01 5.41 10.01
CA LEU A 33 -6.44 5.05 8.72
C LEU A 33 -6.57 6.20 7.73
N LYS A 34 -7.73 6.83 7.68
CA LYS A 34 -7.95 7.97 6.79
C LYS A 34 -6.96 9.09 7.08
N LYS A 35 -6.72 9.35 8.36
CA LYS A 35 -5.77 10.38 8.78
C LYS A 35 -4.36 10.02 8.34
N LEU A 36 -3.99 8.76 8.51
CA LEU A 36 -2.67 8.27 8.10
C LEU A 36 -2.48 8.39 6.59
N LEU A 37 -3.45 7.94 5.81
CA LEU A 37 -3.34 7.99 4.35
C LEU A 37 -3.27 9.41 3.83
N LYS A 38 -4.02 10.33 4.44
CA LYS A 38 -3.95 11.74 4.05
C LYS A 38 -2.58 12.32 4.33
N LYS A 39 -1.99 11.93 5.46
CA LYS A 39 -0.65 12.40 5.81
C LYS A 39 0.38 11.90 4.81
N LEU A 40 0.30 10.61 4.43
CA LEU A 40 1.21 10.04 3.46
C LEU A 40 1.06 10.72 2.10
N ARG A 41 -0.18 11.03 1.72
CA ARG A 41 -0.42 11.68 0.44
C ARG A 41 0.17 13.08 0.38
N LYS A 42 0.17 13.80 1.51
CA LYS A 42 0.76 15.14 1.56
C LYS A 42 2.26 15.13 1.33
N GLU A 43 2.90 13.99 1.50
CA GLU A 43 4.34 13.87 1.28
C GLU A 43 4.69 13.72 -0.20
N LEU A 44 3.70 13.55 -1.06
CA LEU A 44 3.94 13.45 -2.49
C LEU A 44 4.15 14.83 -3.09
N PRO A 45 4.97 14.95 -4.15
CA PRO A 45 5.17 16.25 -4.80
C PRO A 45 3.85 16.80 -5.35
N ARG A 46 3.79 18.12 -5.50
CA ARG A 46 2.59 18.78 -6.02
C ARG A 46 2.21 18.31 -7.41
N ASP A 47 3.20 18.03 -8.24
CA ASP A 47 2.97 17.62 -9.61
C ASP A 47 2.78 16.11 -9.75
N HIS A 48 2.63 15.38 -8.64
CA HIS A 48 2.31 13.96 -8.71
C HIS A 48 0.97 13.75 -9.43
N SER A 49 0.94 12.81 -10.36
CA SER A 49 -0.27 12.47 -11.09
C SER A 49 -0.82 11.12 -10.63
N HIS A 50 -0.05 10.06 -10.83
CA HIS A 50 -0.57 8.73 -10.53
C HIS A 50 0.56 7.73 -10.33
N LYS A 51 0.18 6.54 -9.89
CA LYS A 51 1.09 5.41 -9.71
C LYS A 51 0.86 4.43 -10.85
N ASP A 52 1.96 3.86 -11.35
CA ASP A 52 1.93 2.91 -12.45
C ASP A 52 2.58 1.62 -11.95
N TRP A 53 1.82 0.52 -11.93
CA TRP A 53 2.32 -0.76 -11.43
C TRP A 53 3.20 -1.41 -12.48
N LYS A 54 4.41 -1.82 -12.07
CA LYS A 54 5.40 -2.40 -12.97
C LYS A 54 5.51 -3.91 -12.85
N LYS A 55 5.55 -4.41 -11.62
CA LYS A 55 5.65 -5.83 -11.33
C LYS A 55 4.82 -6.15 -10.11
N MET A 56 4.30 -7.36 -10.08
CA MET A 56 3.50 -7.77 -8.94
C MET A 56 3.51 -9.29 -8.88
N ASN A 57 3.75 -9.84 -7.69
CA ASN A 57 3.62 -11.28 -7.52
C ASN A 57 2.99 -11.57 -6.17
N VAL A 58 2.31 -12.71 -6.09
CA VAL A 58 1.44 -13.05 -4.98
C VAL A 58 1.84 -14.40 -4.41
N LYS A 59 1.80 -14.52 -3.10
CA LYS A 59 2.00 -15.78 -2.40
C LYS A 59 0.88 -15.98 -1.40
N ILE A 60 0.10 -17.05 -1.59
CA ILE A 60 -0.92 -17.45 -0.62
C ILE A 60 -0.21 -18.28 0.43
N LEU A 61 -0.21 -17.84 1.68
CA LEU A 61 0.48 -18.54 2.75
C LEU A 61 -0.40 -19.61 3.38
N ASN A 62 -1.67 -19.33 3.48
CA ASN A 62 -2.67 -20.27 3.98
C ASN A 62 -4.04 -19.78 3.57
N GLU A 63 -5.09 -20.35 4.15
CA GLU A 63 -6.45 -20.04 3.73
C GLU A 63 -6.88 -18.62 3.99
N GLY A 64 -6.19 -17.90 4.87
CA GLY A 64 -6.61 -16.57 5.25
C GLY A 64 -5.52 -15.51 5.20
N ILE A 65 -4.31 -15.83 4.75
CA ILE A 65 -3.21 -14.88 4.71
C ILE A 65 -2.51 -14.96 3.36
N ALA A 66 -2.26 -13.82 2.74
CA ALA A 66 -1.55 -13.74 1.48
C ALA A 66 -0.61 -12.54 1.49
N LEU A 67 0.46 -12.64 0.73
CA LEU A 67 1.41 -11.54 0.54
C LEU A 67 1.44 -11.14 -0.92
N VAL A 68 1.55 -9.83 -1.17
CA VAL A 68 1.73 -9.30 -2.52
C VAL A 68 2.99 -8.45 -2.49
N ASN A 69 3.91 -8.77 -3.39
CA ASN A 69 5.14 -8.01 -3.54
C ASN A 69 5.01 -7.21 -4.83
N ALA A 70 5.18 -5.90 -4.77
CA ALA A 70 4.89 -5.04 -5.92
C ALA A 70 5.98 -4.01 -6.14
N MET A 71 6.22 -3.68 -7.41
CA MET A 71 7.09 -2.60 -7.81
C MET A 71 6.26 -1.62 -8.63
N TYR A 72 6.46 -0.33 -8.40
CA TYR A 72 5.67 0.70 -9.05
C TYR A 72 6.51 1.92 -9.37
N SER A 73 6.01 2.72 -10.29
CA SER A 73 6.58 4.03 -10.60
C SER A 73 5.55 5.09 -10.25
N ARG A 74 6.03 6.26 -9.83
CA ARG A 74 5.19 7.42 -9.65
C ARG A 74 5.39 8.36 -10.82
N ILE A 75 4.30 8.78 -11.39
CA ILE A 75 4.29 9.56 -12.63
C ILE A 75 3.80 10.96 -12.30
N ASP A 76 4.47 11.97 -12.84
CA ASP A 76 4.08 13.36 -12.62
C ASP A 76 3.11 13.83 -13.71
N LYS A 77 2.69 15.09 -13.62
CA LYS A 77 1.72 15.65 -14.54
C LYS A 77 2.28 15.83 -15.96
N ASN A 78 3.59 15.76 -16.11
CA ASN A 78 4.23 15.78 -17.42
C ASN A 78 4.44 14.37 -17.96
N ASN A 79 3.85 13.37 -17.32
CA ASN A 79 3.93 11.98 -17.69
C ASN A 79 5.36 11.42 -17.58
N SER A 80 6.13 11.96 -16.66
CA SER A 80 7.49 11.49 -16.39
C SER A 80 7.52 10.66 -15.13
N ASN A 81 8.34 9.60 -15.16
CA ASN A 81 8.59 8.78 -13.98
C ASN A 81 9.58 9.51 -13.08
N TYR A 82 9.11 9.94 -11.91
CA TYR A 82 9.99 10.68 -11.00
C TYR A 82 10.43 9.83 -9.80
N PHE A 83 9.88 8.63 -9.65
CA PHE A 83 10.21 7.78 -8.50
C PHE A 83 9.81 6.34 -8.79
N THR A 84 10.70 5.41 -8.47
CA THR A 84 10.38 3.98 -8.54
C THR A 84 10.51 3.42 -7.13
N GLY A 85 9.52 2.68 -6.70
CA GLY A 85 9.48 2.11 -5.37
C GLY A 85 8.97 0.68 -5.38
N ALA A 86 9.00 0.06 -4.21
CA ALA A 86 8.46 -1.26 -4.01
C ALA A 86 7.78 -1.33 -2.66
N ALA A 87 6.85 -2.25 -2.52
CA ALA A 87 6.16 -2.44 -1.25
C ALA A 87 5.63 -3.84 -1.17
N MET A 88 5.62 -4.36 0.05
CA MET A 88 4.96 -5.63 0.34
C MET A 88 3.65 -5.34 1.04
N TYR A 89 2.58 -5.93 0.52
CA TYR A 89 1.24 -5.80 1.06
C TYR A 89 0.85 -7.11 1.70
N SER A 90 0.38 -7.06 2.93
CA SER A 90 -0.08 -8.24 3.64
C SER A 90 -1.60 -8.22 3.71
N PHE A 91 -2.21 -9.32 3.29
CA PHE A 91 -3.66 -9.43 3.21
C PHE A 91 -4.18 -10.50 4.14
N ARG A 92 -5.36 -10.26 4.68
CA ARG A 92 -6.10 -11.21 5.49
C ARG A 92 -7.50 -11.36 4.91
N LYS A 93 -8.00 -12.59 4.86
CA LYS A 93 -9.35 -12.82 4.39
C LYS A 93 -10.32 -12.60 5.55
N VAL A 94 -11.25 -11.69 5.36
CA VAL A 94 -12.26 -11.35 6.35
C VAL A 94 -13.62 -11.47 5.67
N GLU A 95 -14.45 -12.39 6.12
CA GLU A 95 -15.78 -12.61 5.54
C GLU A 95 -15.72 -12.75 4.02
N ASN A 96 -14.80 -13.62 3.57
CA ASN A 96 -14.60 -13.94 2.16
C ASN A 96 -14.04 -12.80 1.31
N LYS A 97 -13.50 -11.75 1.93
CA LYS A 97 -12.86 -10.66 1.22
C LYS A 97 -11.44 -10.50 1.69
N TRP A 98 -10.53 -10.33 0.74
CA TRP A 98 -9.14 -10.06 1.07
C TRP A 98 -8.99 -8.58 1.43
N LYS A 99 -8.44 -8.32 2.62
CA LYS A 99 -8.24 -6.95 3.10
C LYS A 99 -6.81 -6.77 3.54
N ILE A 100 -6.29 -5.56 3.33
CA ILE A 100 -4.90 -5.23 3.65
C ILE A 100 -4.79 -4.94 5.14
N PHE A 101 -3.81 -5.55 5.81
CA PHE A 101 -3.55 -5.22 7.21
C PHE A 101 -2.14 -4.66 7.41
N SER A 102 -1.28 -4.69 6.38
CA SER A 102 0.08 -4.18 6.52
C SER A 102 0.63 -3.80 5.16
N ILE A 103 1.35 -2.69 5.11
CA ILE A 103 2.10 -2.25 3.93
C ILE A 103 3.51 -1.95 4.39
N THR A 104 4.50 -2.54 3.71
CA THR A 104 5.91 -2.36 4.04
C THR A 104 6.64 -1.89 2.79
N PRO A 105 6.89 -0.57 2.65
CA PRO A 105 7.70 -0.08 1.53
C PRO A 105 9.14 -0.53 1.67
N PHE A 106 9.80 -0.77 0.55
CA PHE A 106 11.21 -1.12 0.57
C PHE A 106 11.87 -0.65 -0.73
N LYS A 107 13.19 -0.77 -0.80
CA LYS A 107 13.93 -0.30 -1.97
C LYS A 107 13.66 -1.18 -3.17
N PRO A 108 13.43 -0.61 -4.36
CA PRO A 108 13.09 -1.42 -5.54
C PRO A 108 14.18 -2.39 -5.96
N TYR A 109 15.45 -2.09 -5.68
CA TYR A 109 16.50 -3.03 -6.03
C TYR A 109 16.51 -4.27 -5.12
N ASN A 110 15.72 -4.27 -4.07
CA ASN A 110 15.52 -5.45 -3.22
C ASN A 110 14.27 -6.23 -3.61
N TYR A 111 13.63 -5.87 -4.70
CA TYR A 111 12.45 -6.57 -5.16
C TYR A 111 12.78 -8.05 -5.40
N PHE A 112 11.89 -8.92 -5.00
CA PHE A 112 12.06 -10.35 -5.18
C PHE A 112 10.73 -10.99 -5.52
N GLU A 113 10.78 -12.19 -6.09
CA GLU A 113 9.57 -12.93 -6.42
C GLU A 113 9.48 -14.15 -5.51
N PHE A 114 8.28 -14.43 -5.06
CA PHE A 114 8.04 -15.60 -4.22
C PHE A 114 8.22 -16.85 -5.05
N GLU A 115 8.68 -17.90 -4.39
CA GLU A 115 8.85 -19.21 -5.02
C GLU A 115 7.62 -20.06 -4.92
#